data_52d71aa48d4116207f9af7a8869528c1
#
_entry.id   52d71aa48d4116207f9af7a8869528c1
#
_cell.length_a   1.000
_cell.length_b   1.000
_cell.length_c   1.000
_cell.angle_alpha   90.00
_cell.angle_beta   90.00
_cell.angle_gamma   90.00
#
_symmetry.space_group_name_H-M   'P 1'
#
loop_
_entity.id
_entity.type
_entity.pdbx_description
1 polymer ?
#
loop_
_entity_poly.entity_id
_entity_poly.type
_entity_poly.pdbx_seq_one_letter_code
_entity_poly.pdbx_strand_id
1 'polypeptide(L)'
;VVVRGEKKEALLKLFAAAFETVRPNLEKVFADKPKIVEGMKSFFQTYGGAPVFIVAYAGKSASGQWDTHSTAAALQNLLLAAYAEGLGGVWTDGILVKEPEINALLGIEEKKLVAVVPLGYPDEVPRVPPRRSGRVQWVGFE
;
A
#
# COMPACT_ATOMS: atom_id res chain seq x y z
N VAL A 1 -1.73 -4.66 11.74
CA VAL A 1 -3.15 -4.67 12.15
C VAL A 1 -3.98 -5.21 11.00
N VAL A 2 -4.87 -6.14 11.28
CA VAL A 2 -5.82 -6.70 10.30
C VAL A 2 -7.17 -6.03 10.52
N VAL A 3 -7.75 -5.44 9.47
CA VAL A 3 -8.97 -4.64 9.56
C VAL A 3 -10.06 -5.16 8.62
N ARG A 4 -11.28 -5.31 9.15
CA ARG A 4 -12.49 -5.67 8.40
C ARG A 4 -13.74 -5.00 9.00
N GLY A 5 -14.90 -5.18 8.35
CA GLY A 5 -16.19 -4.68 8.86
C GLY A 5 -16.23 -3.15 8.93
N GLU A 6 -16.92 -2.61 9.92
CA GLU A 6 -17.15 -1.16 10.07
C GLU A 6 -15.86 -0.33 10.08
N LYS A 7 -14.79 -0.82 10.70
CA LYS A 7 -13.49 -0.13 10.70
C LYS A 7 -12.88 -0.06 9.29
N LYS A 8 -13.08 -1.10 8.46
CA LYS A 8 -12.67 -1.08 7.06
C LYS A 8 -13.45 -0.01 6.29
N GLU A 9 -14.74 0.07 6.48
CA GLU A 9 -15.57 1.10 5.81
C GLU A 9 -15.18 2.52 6.24
N ALA A 10 -14.82 2.70 7.51
CA ALA A 10 -14.28 3.98 7.99
C ALA A 10 -12.92 4.32 7.35
N LEU A 11 -12.03 3.33 7.18
CA LEU A 11 -10.76 3.50 6.47
C LEU A 11 -10.98 3.88 5.00
N LEU A 12 -11.93 3.27 4.29
CA LEU A 12 -12.23 3.62 2.90
C LEU A 12 -12.59 5.10 2.73
N LYS A 13 -13.31 5.69 3.69
CA LYS A 13 -13.61 7.14 3.66
C LYS A 13 -12.33 7.98 3.77
N LEU A 14 -11.40 7.57 4.63
CA LEU A 14 -10.10 8.25 4.76
C LEU A 14 -9.25 8.08 3.50
N PHE A 15 -9.30 6.92 2.85
CA PHE A 15 -8.57 6.66 1.61
C PHE A 15 -9.12 7.50 0.45
N ALA A 16 -10.44 7.61 0.33
CA ALA A 16 -11.05 8.51 -0.64
C ALA A 16 -10.63 9.98 -0.41
N ALA A 17 -10.57 10.42 0.86
CA ALA A 17 -10.08 11.75 1.22
C ALA A 17 -8.57 11.92 0.96
N ALA A 18 -7.77 10.86 1.13
CA ALA A 18 -6.35 10.89 0.79
C ALA A 18 -6.12 11.14 -0.70
N PHE A 19 -6.97 10.57 -1.58
CA PHE A 19 -6.88 10.83 -3.01
C PHE A 19 -6.96 12.32 -3.34
N GLU A 20 -7.89 13.05 -2.73
CA GLU A 20 -8.02 14.49 -2.98
C GLU A 20 -6.77 15.28 -2.57
N THR A 21 -6.03 14.81 -1.57
CA THR A 21 -4.76 15.40 -1.14
C THR A 21 -3.64 15.14 -2.16
N VAL A 22 -3.55 13.93 -2.71
CA VAL A 22 -2.48 13.56 -3.65
C VAL A 22 -2.81 13.88 -5.11
N ARG A 23 -4.07 14.09 -5.44
CA ARG A 23 -4.59 14.32 -6.78
C ARG A 23 -3.85 15.42 -7.57
N PRO A 24 -3.57 16.63 -7.01
CA PRO A 24 -2.90 17.68 -7.78
C PRO A 24 -1.51 17.27 -8.27
N ASN A 25 -0.81 16.42 -7.51
CA ASN A 25 0.48 15.88 -7.92
C ASN A 25 0.32 14.80 -8.98
N LEU A 26 -0.68 13.92 -8.83
CA LEU A 26 -0.97 12.87 -9.82
C LEU A 26 -1.35 13.47 -11.18
N GLU A 27 -2.18 14.52 -11.19
CA GLU A 27 -2.57 15.22 -12.43
C GLU A 27 -1.36 15.86 -13.14
N LYS A 28 -0.36 16.34 -12.39
CA LYS A 28 0.90 16.84 -12.98
C LYS A 28 1.75 15.70 -13.56
N VAL A 29 1.91 14.61 -12.81
CA VAL A 29 2.75 13.47 -13.21
C VAL A 29 2.15 12.73 -14.40
N PHE A 30 0.83 12.64 -14.48
CA PHE A 30 0.09 11.92 -15.51
C PHE A 30 -0.73 12.86 -16.41
N ALA A 31 -0.20 14.08 -16.69
CA ALA A 31 -0.91 15.08 -17.47
C ALA A 31 -1.32 14.58 -18.88
N ASP A 32 -0.50 13.71 -19.49
CA ASP A 32 -0.75 13.07 -20.79
C ASP A 32 -1.64 11.81 -20.69
N LYS A 33 -2.01 11.38 -19.48
CA LYS A 33 -2.73 10.12 -19.19
C LYS A 33 -3.85 10.28 -18.16
N PRO A 34 -4.83 11.15 -18.39
CA PRO A 34 -5.88 11.45 -17.39
C PRO A 34 -6.67 10.21 -16.94
N LYS A 35 -6.84 9.22 -17.81
CA LYS A 35 -7.49 7.95 -17.45
C LYS A 35 -6.79 7.18 -16.33
N ILE A 36 -5.47 7.36 -16.16
CA ILE A 36 -4.73 6.76 -15.04
C ILE A 36 -5.18 7.41 -13.74
N VAL A 37 -5.32 8.73 -13.71
CA VAL A 37 -5.77 9.47 -12.52
C VAL A 37 -7.20 9.08 -12.15
N GLU A 38 -8.09 8.92 -13.12
CA GLU A 38 -9.46 8.44 -12.91
C GLU A 38 -9.48 7.01 -12.33
N GLY A 39 -8.64 6.12 -12.88
CA GLY A 39 -8.47 4.76 -12.35
C GLY A 39 -7.96 4.75 -10.91
N MET A 40 -6.97 5.61 -10.60
CA MET A 40 -6.48 5.78 -9.23
C MET A 40 -7.57 6.30 -8.30
N LYS A 41 -8.39 7.27 -8.73
CA LYS A 41 -9.53 7.76 -7.96
C LYS A 41 -10.49 6.62 -7.61
N SER A 42 -10.90 5.85 -8.59
CA SER A 42 -11.77 4.68 -8.39
C SER A 42 -11.14 3.67 -7.42
N PHE A 43 -9.85 3.40 -7.58
CA PHE A 43 -9.13 2.51 -6.67
C PHE A 43 -9.13 3.03 -5.22
N PHE A 44 -8.81 4.30 -4.98
CA PHE A 44 -8.82 4.89 -3.64
C PHE A 44 -10.21 4.87 -2.98
N GLN A 45 -11.27 4.86 -3.76
CA GLN A 45 -12.65 4.78 -3.26
C GLN A 45 -13.05 3.36 -2.83
N THR A 46 -12.52 2.34 -3.47
CA THR A 46 -12.98 0.96 -3.30
C THR A 46 -11.90 -0.01 -2.82
N TYR A 47 -10.63 0.31 -3.06
CA TYR A 47 -9.49 -0.60 -2.85
C TYR A 47 -9.76 -2.01 -3.43
N GLY A 48 -10.32 -2.02 -4.65
CA GLY A 48 -10.66 -3.25 -5.37
C GLY A 48 -11.77 -4.07 -4.69
N GLY A 49 -12.55 -3.49 -3.77
CA GLY A 49 -13.56 -4.24 -3.03
C GLY A 49 -12.99 -5.25 -2.02
N ALA A 50 -11.70 -5.18 -1.71
CA ALA A 50 -11.03 -6.13 -0.83
C ALA A 50 -11.75 -6.29 0.52
N PRO A 51 -12.00 -7.51 0.99
CA PRO A 51 -12.72 -7.77 2.23
C PRO A 51 -11.91 -7.43 3.48
N VAL A 52 -10.59 -7.41 3.37
CA VAL A 52 -9.66 -7.22 4.48
C VAL A 52 -8.57 -6.22 4.09
N PHE A 53 -8.16 -5.37 5.03
CA PHE A 53 -6.98 -4.52 4.92
C PHE A 53 -5.93 -4.93 5.96
N ILE A 54 -4.69 -5.07 5.51
CA ILE A 54 -3.52 -5.17 6.39
C ILE A 54 -2.92 -3.78 6.51
N VAL A 55 -3.01 -3.19 7.69
CA VAL A 55 -2.41 -1.88 7.99
C VAL A 55 -1.08 -2.12 8.72
N ALA A 56 0.01 -1.80 8.05
CA ALA A 56 1.35 -2.13 8.49
C ALA A 56 2.02 -0.94 9.18
N TYR A 57 2.58 -1.19 10.34
CA TYR A 57 3.25 -0.20 11.17
C TYR A 57 4.67 -0.62 11.48
N ALA A 58 5.57 0.35 11.48
CA ALA A 58 6.91 0.21 12.04
C ALA A 58 6.93 0.62 13.50
N GLY A 59 7.64 -0.15 14.33
CA GLY A 59 8.03 0.23 15.67
C GLY A 59 9.34 1.03 15.66
N LYS A 60 9.73 1.57 16.80
CA LYS A 60 11.06 2.15 17.01
C LYS A 60 12.07 1.05 17.31
N SER A 61 13.24 1.11 16.69
CA SER A 61 14.41 0.29 17.05
C SER A 61 14.99 0.74 18.39
N ALA A 62 15.97 -0.02 18.90
CA ALA A 62 16.71 0.36 20.10
C ALA A 62 17.45 1.71 19.96
N SER A 63 17.80 2.14 18.74
CA SER A 63 18.38 3.45 18.45
C SER A 63 17.34 4.59 18.34
N GLY A 64 16.05 4.30 18.56
CA GLY A 64 14.95 5.27 18.44
C GLY A 64 14.51 5.56 17.01
N GLN A 65 15.10 4.91 16.01
CA GLN A 65 14.71 5.04 14.61
C GLN A 65 13.55 4.12 14.27
N TRP A 66 12.70 4.53 13.30
CA TRP A 66 11.62 3.71 12.78
C TRP A 66 12.17 2.56 11.93
N ASP A 67 11.81 1.32 12.29
CA ASP A 67 12.24 0.12 11.56
C ASP A 67 11.35 -0.15 10.34
N THR A 68 11.36 0.78 9.41
CA THR A 68 10.58 0.68 8.17
C THR A 68 11.10 -0.39 7.22
N HIS A 69 12.41 -0.68 7.25
CA HIS A 69 13.02 -1.69 6.37
C HIS A 69 12.57 -3.10 6.75
N SER A 70 12.58 -3.43 8.06
CA SER A 70 12.07 -4.73 8.53
C SER A 70 10.58 -4.87 8.24
N THR A 71 9.81 -3.79 8.40
CA THR A 71 8.38 -3.78 8.05
C THR A 71 8.17 -4.01 6.56
N ALA A 72 8.98 -3.38 5.70
CA ALA A 72 8.91 -3.57 4.25
C ALA A 72 9.25 -5.02 3.85
N ALA A 73 10.29 -5.62 4.46
CA ALA A 73 10.64 -7.02 4.20
C ALA A 73 9.52 -7.97 4.66
N ALA A 74 8.90 -7.71 5.81
CA ALA A 74 7.78 -8.50 6.31
C ALA A 74 6.55 -8.38 5.39
N LEU A 75 6.25 -7.20 4.86
CA LEU A 75 5.16 -7.00 3.90
C LEU A 75 5.41 -7.72 2.58
N GLN A 76 6.65 -7.73 2.07
CA GLN A 76 6.99 -8.49 0.88
C GLN A 76 6.74 -9.99 1.10
N ASN A 77 7.15 -10.53 2.25
CA ASN A 77 6.89 -11.94 2.59
C ASN A 77 5.38 -12.21 2.72
N LEU A 78 4.61 -11.27 3.31
CA LEU A 78 3.16 -11.39 3.39
C LEU A 78 2.52 -11.46 2.00
N LEU A 79 2.93 -10.61 1.05
CA LEU A 79 2.41 -10.63 -0.32
C LEU A 79 2.74 -11.94 -1.04
N LEU A 80 3.95 -12.49 -0.85
CA LEU A 80 4.35 -13.78 -1.41
C LEU A 80 3.53 -14.93 -0.80
N ALA A 81 3.33 -14.92 0.52
CA ALA A 81 2.50 -15.92 1.19
C ALA A 81 1.04 -15.83 0.73
N ALA A 82 0.48 -14.61 0.63
CA ALA A 82 -0.86 -14.39 0.11
C ALA A 82 -1.03 -14.98 -1.30
N TYR A 83 -0.06 -14.72 -2.17
CA TYR A 83 -0.07 -15.27 -3.53
C TYR A 83 -0.04 -16.81 -3.53
N ALA A 84 0.76 -17.43 -2.66
CA ALA A 84 0.82 -18.89 -2.52
C ALA A 84 -0.52 -19.51 -2.06
N GLU A 85 -1.30 -18.74 -1.28
CA GLU A 85 -2.65 -19.11 -0.82
C GLU A 85 -3.76 -18.74 -1.83
N GLY A 86 -3.41 -18.28 -3.04
CA GLY A 86 -4.37 -17.87 -4.07
C GLY A 86 -5.04 -16.51 -3.80
N LEU A 87 -4.47 -15.69 -2.91
CA LEU A 87 -4.95 -14.35 -2.62
C LEU A 87 -4.21 -13.31 -3.45
N GLY A 88 -4.89 -12.19 -3.72
CA GLY A 88 -4.32 -10.99 -4.31
C GLY A 88 -4.15 -9.89 -3.28
N GLY A 89 -3.14 -9.07 -3.47
CA GLY A 89 -2.91 -7.88 -2.66
C GLY A 89 -1.95 -6.92 -3.34
N VAL A 90 -1.99 -5.66 -2.95
CA VAL A 90 -1.10 -4.63 -3.47
C VAL A 90 -0.62 -3.72 -2.36
N TRP A 91 0.68 -3.38 -2.38
CA TRP A 91 1.23 -2.38 -1.48
C TRP A 91 0.73 -0.99 -1.87
N THR A 92 0.14 -0.27 -0.91
CA THR A 92 -0.30 1.13 -1.12
C THR A 92 0.26 2.03 -0.03
N ASP A 93 0.84 3.15 -0.45
CA ASP A 93 1.43 4.18 0.41
C ASP A 93 0.84 5.58 0.18
N GLY A 94 0.08 5.79 -0.88
CA GLY A 94 -0.58 7.08 -1.16
C GLY A 94 -1.53 7.56 -0.05
N ILE A 95 -1.91 6.66 0.87
CA ILE A 95 -2.76 6.97 2.03
C ILE A 95 -1.98 7.49 3.25
N LEU A 96 -0.65 7.47 3.21
CA LEU A 96 0.20 7.91 4.33
C LEU A 96 -0.02 9.39 4.68
N VAL A 97 -0.54 10.18 3.76
CA VAL A 97 -0.96 11.56 3.99
C VAL A 97 -2.09 11.69 5.03
N LYS A 98 -2.73 10.55 5.38
CA LYS A 98 -3.79 10.43 6.39
C LYS A 98 -3.36 9.60 7.61
N GLU A 99 -2.06 9.46 7.83
CA GLU A 99 -1.53 8.69 8.97
C GLU A 99 -2.15 9.09 10.33
N PRO A 100 -2.26 10.39 10.68
CA PRO A 100 -2.84 10.77 11.96
C PRO A 100 -4.29 10.31 12.14
N GLU A 101 -5.11 10.46 11.11
CA GLU A 101 -6.53 10.08 11.14
C GLU A 101 -6.68 8.55 11.18
N ILE A 102 -5.82 7.81 10.44
CA ILE A 102 -5.80 6.35 10.44
C ILE A 102 -5.39 5.84 11.81
N ASN A 103 -4.36 6.42 12.41
CA ASN A 103 -3.88 6.07 13.74
C ASN A 103 -4.97 6.31 14.80
N ALA A 104 -5.63 7.46 14.76
CA ALA A 104 -6.75 7.77 15.67
C ALA A 104 -7.91 6.78 15.50
N LEU A 105 -8.30 6.44 14.26
CA LEU A 105 -9.36 5.47 13.99
C LEU A 105 -9.04 4.08 14.54
N LEU A 106 -7.77 3.65 14.45
CA LEU A 106 -7.34 2.31 14.85
C LEU A 106 -6.84 2.24 16.31
N GLY A 107 -6.73 3.38 17.00
CA GLY A 107 -6.20 3.44 18.36
C GLY A 107 -4.72 3.07 18.42
N ILE A 108 -3.94 3.46 17.43
CA ILE A 108 -2.51 3.15 17.34
C ILE A 108 -1.71 4.40 17.75
N GLU A 109 -0.89 4.22 18.76
CA GLU A 109 0.03 5.25 19.26
C GLU A 109 1.48 4.80 19.10
N GLU A 110 2.40 5.75 19.00
CA GLU A 110 3.84 5.53 18.97
C GLU A 110 4.33 4.52 17.92
N LYS A 111 3.63 4.44 16.78
CA LYS A 111 4.02 3.65 15.61
C LYS A 111 3.88 4.48 14.36
N LYS A 112 4.74 4.20 13.38
CA LYS A 112 4.72 4.85 12.08
C LYS A 112 3.98 3.98 11.07
N LEU A 113 2.98 4.53 10.42
CA LEU A 113 2.30 3.89 9.31
C LEU A 113 3.26 3.73 8.13
N VAL A 114 3.35 2.52 7.59
CA VAL A 114 4.25 2.19 6.47
C VAL A 114 3.47 1.94 5.18
N ALA A 115 2.39 1.19 5.25
CA ALA A 115 1.57 0.85 4.10
C ALA A 115 0.21 0.29 4.52
N VAL A 116 -0.72 0.28 3.57
CA VAL A 116 -1.93 -0.55 3.64
C VAL A 116 -1.93 -1.52 2.48
N VAL A 117 -2.27 -2.77 2.75
CA VAL A 117 -2.42 -3.82 1.75
C VAL A 117 -3.88 -4.29 1.76
N PRO A 118 -4.68 -3.96 0.74
CA PRO A 118 -5.94 -4.65 0.49
C PRO A 118 -5.65 -6.11 0.17
N LEU A 119 -6.42 -7.03 0.74
CA LEU A 119 -6.23 -8.46 0.58
C LEU A 119 -7.57 -9.14 0.30
N GLY A 120 -7.60 -10.00 -0.71
CA GLY A 120 -8.79 -10.76 -1.10
C GLY A 120 -8.50 -11.73 -2.23
N TYR A 121 -9.52 -12.45 -2.71
CA TYR A 121 -9.39 -13.25 -3.92
C TYR A 121 -9.35 -12.33 -5.14
N PRO A 122 -8.35 -12.49 -6.04
CA PRO A 122 -8.26 -11.67 -7.25
C PRO A 122 -9.35 -12.06 -8.25
N ASP A 123 -9.93 -11.07 -8.93
CA ASP A 123 -10.85 -11.27 -10.05
C ASP A 123 -10.21 -10.93 -11.40
N GLU A 124 -8.91 -10.59 -11.39
CA GLU A 124 -8.12 -10.32 -12.58
C GLU A 124 -6.75 -11.00 -12.53
N VAL A 125 -6.17 -11.24 -13.70
CA VAL A 125 -4.76 -11.61 -13.84
C VAL A 125 -4.00 -10.40 -14.37
N PRO A 126 -3.26 -9.66 -13.52
CA PRO A 126 -2.60 -8.45 -13.95
C PRO A 126 -1.48 -8.75 -14.96
N ARG A 127 -1.34 -7.87 -15.96
CA ARG A 127 -0.24 -7.96 -16.91
C ARG A 127 1.09 -7.71 -16.20
N VAL A 128 1.97 -8.70 -16.23
CA VAL A 128 3.32 -8.56 -15.66
C VAL A 128 4.14 -7.60 -16.52
N PRO A 129 4.68 -6.51 -15.98
CA PRO A 129 5.56 -5.61 -16.72
C PRO A 129 6.87 -6.31 -17.06
N PRO A 130 7.49 -6.00 -18.21
CA PRO A 130 8.75 -6.60 -18.59
C PRO A 130 9.85 -6.25 -17.58
N ARG A 131 10.68 -7.23 -17.24
CA ARG A 131 11.85 -6.99 -16.39
C ARG A 131 12.91 -6.21 -17.16
N ARG A 132 13.43 -5.17 -16.55
CA ARG A 132 14.56 -4.42 -17.14
C ARG A 132 15.84 -5.23 -16.94
N SER A 133 16.60 -5.42 -18.02
CA SER A 133 17.97 -5.96 -17.98
C SER A 133 18.97 -4.92 -17.45
N GLY A 134 20.18 -5.36 -17.11
CA GLY A 134 21.28 -4.47 -16.73
C GLY A 134 21.19 -3.85 -15.31
N ARG A 135 20.34 -4.41 -14.44
CA ARG A 135 20.24 -3.94 -13.04
C ARG A 135 21.27 -4.54 -12.09
N VAL A 136 22.00 -5.55 -12.56
CA VAL A 136 23.04 -6.23 -11.78
C VAL A 136 24.38 -5.90 -12.41
N GLN A 137 25.28 -5.37 -11.59
CA GLN A 137 26.68 -5.22 -11.95
C GLN A 137 27.46 -6.35 -11.29
N TRP A 138 28.22 -7.09 -12.08
CA TRP A 138 29.09 -8.16 -11.61
C TRP A 138 30.46 -7.58 -11.34
N VAL A 139 30.99 -7.79 -10.14
CA VAL A 139 32.34 -7.32 -9.76
C VAL A 139 33.12 -8.52 -9.25
N GLY A 140 34.36 -8.71 -9.77
CA GLY A 140 35.22 -9.84 -9.41
C GLY A 140 34.81 -11.20 -10.02
N PHE A 141 34.00 -11.18 -11.07
CA PHE A 141 33.65 -12.37 -11.87
C PHE A 141 34.41 -12.30 -13.20
N GLU A 142 35.67 -12.74 -13.19
CA GLU A 142 36.54 -12.90 -14.36
C GLU A 142 36.50 -14.33 -14.89
#